data_de3a8616bc042dd286899d50417450d8
#
_entry.id   de3a8616bc042dd286899d50417450d8
#
_cell.length_a   1.000
_cell.length_b   1.000
_cell.length_c   1.000
_cell.angle_alpha   90.00
_cell.angle_beta   90.00
_cell.angle_gamma   90.00
#
_symmetry.space_group_name_H-M   'P 1'
#
loop_
_entity.id
_entity.type
_entity.pdbx_description
1 polymer ?
#
loop_
_entity_poly.entity_id
_entity_poly.type
_entity_poly.pdbx_seq_one_letter_code
_entity_poly.pdbx_strand_id
1 'polypeptide(L)'
;MYKRQDLTATLEYKEEAPAADSVARKITLKGLRGGHSGLEINQGRGNANKLLARVAHDVLIEFDSQLASFEGGNMRNAIPREACAVLVFNPEDTEGLEEYIKEYEAQINAEYAPIESGITLTIEPVELPAAIVPAEIQDNMINVLMACQDGVMRMIPTVPDTVETSSNLAIVIIGGGKAEVRILARSSCDTMKEFLADSLTACFAMAGMKVELSGGYSGWQPNVDSPILHAMKESYKKQFGTEPAVKVIHAGLECGIIGAIIPGLDMISFGPTLRSPH
;
A
#
# COMPACT_ATOMS: atom_id res chain seq x y z
N MET A 1 2.68 -20.83 -0.46
CA MET A 1 1.64 -19.92 -0.94
C MET A 1 1.18 -19.02 0.19
N TYR A 2 0.83 -17.80 -0.12
CA TYR A 2 0.71 -16.71 0.84
C TYR A 2 -0.69 -16.61 1.44
N LYS A 3 -0.73 -16.39 2.74
CA LYS A 3 -1.95 -16.00 3.44
C LYS A 3 -2.15 -14.50 3.27
N ARG A 4 -3.39 -14.11 3.06
CA ARG A 4 -3.83 -12.71 3.00
C ARG A 4 -4.43 -12.33 4.34
N GLN A 5 -4.22 -11.10 4.75
CA GLN A 5 -4.90 -10.46 5.87
C GLN A 5 -5.29 -9.05 5.44
N ASP A 6 -6.56 -8.75 5.48
CA ASP A 6 -7.08 -7.40 5.29
C ASP A 6 -7.13 -6.69 6.64
N LEU A 7 -6.56 -5.50 6.70
CA LEU A 7 -6.62 -4.61 7.85
C LEU A 7 -7.39 -3.36 7.44
N THR A 8 -8.35 -2.96 8.26
CA THR A 8 -9.05 -1.68 8.16
C THR A 8 -8.92 -0.95 9.48
N ALA A 9 -8.27 0.22 9.46
CA ALA A 9 -8.18 1.12 10.59
C ALA A 9 -9.14 2.29 10.39
N THR A 10 -9.90 2.65 11.41
CA THR A 10 -10.90 3.73 11.37
C THR A 10 -10.83 4.61 12.60
N LEU A 11 -11.08 5.90 12.41
CA LEU A 11 -11.24 6.88 13.46
C LEU A 11 -12.37 7.84 13.07
N GLU A 12 -13.28 8.12 13.99
CA GLU A 12 -14.25 9.21 13.88
C GLU A 12 -13.78 10.38 14.75
N TYR A 13 -13.91 11.58 14.23
CA TYR A 13 -13.52 12.81 14.94
C TYR A 13 -14.47 13.95 14.62
N LYS A 14 -14.46 14.98 15.46
CA LYS A 14 -15.23 16.18 15.21
C LYS A 14 -14.35 17.16 14.45
N GLU A 15 -14.77 17.59 13.27
CA GLU A 15 -14.09 18.59 12.48
C GLU A 15 -14.13 19.97 13.11
N GLU A 16 -13.19 20.81 12.73
CA GLU A 16 -13.09 22.22 13.11
C GLU A 16 -13.30 23.11 11.88
N ALA A 17 -13.71 24.33 12.08
CA ALA A 17 -13.81 25.30 10.98
C ALA A 17 -12.44 25.93 10.73
N PRO A 18 -12.03 26.11 9.46
CA PRO A 18 -10.82 26.88 9.14
C PRO A 18 -10.98 28.35 9.55
N ALA A 19 -9.87 29.08 9.69
CA ALA A 19 -9.91 30.51 9.89
C ALA A 19 -10.52 31.22 8.66
N ALA A 20 -11.30 32.27 8.88
CA ALA A 20 -12.11 32.90 7.83
C ALA A 20 -11.27 33.44 6.65
N ASP A 21 -10.06 33.92 6.91
CA ASP A 21 -9.17 34.52 5.91
C ASP A 21 -8.20 33.51 5.27
N SER A 22 -8.34 32.21 5.59
CA SER A 22 -7.47 31.17 5.06
C SER A 22 -7.69 30.93 3.56
N VAL A 23 -6.67 30.37 2.93
CA VAL A 23 -6.70 29.89 1.55
C VAL A 23 -6.44 28.40 1.49
N ALA A 24 -7.02 27.71 0.51
CA ALA A 24 -6.81 26.27 0.36
C ALA A 24 -6.06 25.94 -0.92
N ARG A 25 -5.23 24.89 -0.82
CA ARG A 25 -4.48 24.32 -1.94
C ARG A 25 -4.68 22.81 -1.95
N LYS A 26 -4.83 22.28 -3.16
CA LYS A 26 -4.83 20.83 -3.39
C LYS A 26 -3.49 20.40 -3.93
N ILE A 27 -2.83 19.52 -3.22
CA ILE A 27 -1.61 18.84 -3.68
C ILE A 27 -2.03 17.50 -4.28
N THR A 28 -1.57 17.20 -5.50
CA THR A 28 -1.86 15.95 -6.19
C THR A 28 -0.56 15.29 -6.63
N LEU A 29 -0.34 14.07 -6.19
CA LEU A 29 0.74 13.20 -6.64
C LEU A 29 0.15 12.12 -7.54
N LYS A 30 0.68 11.97 -8.75
CA LYS A 30 0.21 11.01 -9.75
C LYS A 30 1.32 10.57 -10.70
N GLY A 31 0.99 9.65 -11.63
CA GLY A 31 1.93 9.20 -12.66
C GLY A 31 2.79 8.02 -12.24
N LEU A 32 2.55 7.43 -11.06
CA LEU A 32 3.19 6.21 -10.62
C LEU A 32 2.69 4.99 -11.43
N ARG A 33 3.56 4.00 -11.59
CA ARG A 33 3.25 2.76 -12.34
C ARG A 33 2.22 1.90 -11.61
N GLY A 34 2.25 1.91 -10.28
CA GLY A 34 1.43 1.03 -9.47
C GLY A 34 1.73 -0.44 -9.74
N GLY A 35 0.73 -1.32 -9.60
CA GLY A 35 0.85 -2.74 -9.88
C GLY A 35 0.14 -3.62 -8.87
N HIS A 36 0.23 -4.95 -9.07
CA HIS A 36 -0.36 -5.92 -8.16
C HIS A 36 0.47 -6.05 -6.88
N SER A 37 -0.15 -5.79 -5.71
CA SER A 37 0.50 -5.79 -4.39
C SER A 37 1.10 -7.14 -3.94
N GLY A 38 0.92 -8.20 -4.71
CA GLY A 38 1.55 -9.49 -4.48
C GLY A 38 2.64 -9.79 -5.50
N LEU A 39 2.38 -9.59 -6.79
CA LEU A 39 3.29 -10.01 -7.86
C LEU A 39 4.40 -8.97 -8.13
N GLU A 40 4.16 -7.71 -7.79
CA GLU A 40 5.03 -6.60 -8.16
C GLU A 40 5.49 -5.76 -6.97
N ILE A 41 5.19 -6.19 -5.74
CA ILE A 41 5.53 -5.46 -4.51
C ILE A 41 7.04 -5.32 -4.27
N ASN A 42 7.85 -6.22 -4.84
CA ASN A 42 9.31 -6.22 -4.73
C ASN A 42 10.01 -5.46 -5.87
N GLN A 43 9.27 -4.77 -6.72
CA GLN A 43 9.86 -4.04 -7.85
C GLN A 43 10.33 -2.63 -7.48
N GLY A 44 10.21 -2.22 -6.22
CA GLY A 44 10.63 -0.91 -5.74
C GLY A 44 9.76 0.25 -6.25
N ARG A 45 8.54 -0.04 -6.73
CA ARG A 45 7.61 0.99 -7.20
C ARG A 45 7.13 1.89 -6.07
N GLY A 46 6.89 3.16 -6.39
CA GLY A 46 6.35 4.12 -5.44
C GLY A 46 4.91 3.79 -5.03
N ASN A 47 4.58 4.02 -3.76
CA ASN A 47 3.22 4.02 -3.23
C ASN A 47 2.77 5.47 -3.05
N ALA A 48 1.74 5.89 -3.79
CA ALA A 48 1.27 7.27 -3.77
C ALA A 48 0.86 7.76 -2.38
N ASN A 49 0.24 6.89 -1.57
CA ASN A 49 -0.15 7.24 -0.21
C ASN A 49 1.06 7.54 0.69
N LYS A 50 2.12 6.75 0.58
CA LYS A 50 3.36 6.96 1.33
C LYS A 50 4.08 8.22 0.90
N LEU A 51 4.20 8.43 -0.41
CA LEU A 51 4.89 9.59 -0.96
C LEU A 51 4.15 10.89 -0.64
N LEU A 52 2.81 10.90 -0.81
CA LEU A 52 2.04 12.08 -0.47
C LEU A 52 1.99 12.34 1.03
N ALA A 53 1.96 11.30 1.88
CA ALA A 53 2.05 11.49 3.34
C ALA A 53 3.37 12.16 3.74
N ARG A 54 4.49 11.80 3.10
CA ARG A 54 5.79 12.46 3.30
C ARG A 54 5.75 13.93 2.87
N VAL A 55 5.20 14.23 1.69
CA VAL A 55 5.04 15.61 1.21
C VAL A 55 4.15 16.42 2.16
N ALA A 56 2.99 15.86 2.54
CA ALA A 56 2.06 16.51 3.44
C ALA A 56 2.69 16.79 4.82
N HIS A 57 3.43 15.82 5.37
CA HIS A 57 4.16 16.00 6.63
C HIS A 57 5.07 17.23 6.59
N ASP A 58 5.88 17.36 5.56
CA ASP A 58 6.84 18.44 5.46
C ASP A 58 6.15 19.78 5.19
N VAL A 59 5.13 19.80 4.33
CA VAL A 59 4.34 21.03 4.05
C VAL A 59 3.57 21.52 5.28
N LEU A 60 3.00 20.59 6.07
CA LEU A 60 2.29 20.95 7.30
C LEU A 60 3.19 21.67 8.31
N ILE A 61 4.46 21.27 8.38
CA ILE A 61 5.46 21.87 9.29
C ILE A 61 6.04 23.18 8.74
N GLU A 62 6.50 23.16 7.48
CA GLU A 62 7.23 24.29 6.89
C GLU A 62 6.33 25.50 6.60
N PHE A 63 5.04 25.27 6.35
CA PHE A 63 4.07 26.30 5.96
C PHE A 63 2.93 26.47 6.97
N ASP A 64 3.09 26.00 8.20
CA ASP A 64 2.10 26.09 9.29
C ASP A 64 0.66 25.85 8.82
N SER A 65 0.47 24.78 8.05
CA SER A 65 -0.79 24.51 7.37
C SER A 65 -1.63 23.45 8.10
N GLN A 66 -2.89 23.32 7.68
CA GLN A 66 -3.85 22.39 8.27
C GLN A 66 -4.44 21.46 7.22
N LEU A 67 -4.60 20.19 7.57
CA LEU A 67 -5.19 19.18 6.69
C LEU A 67 -6.72 19.33 6.67
N ALA A 68 -7.31 19.43 5.48
CA ALA A 68 -8.75 19.30 5.30
C ALA A 68 -9.15 17.91 4.81
N SER A 69 -8.39 17.34 3.86
CA SER A 69 -8.63 15.98 3.39
C SER A 69 -7.38 15.32 2.83
N PHE A 70 -7.38 13.99 2.84
CA PHE A 70 -6.38 13.16 2.17
C PHE A 70 -7.10 11.97 1.53
N GLU A 71 -6.86 11.74 0.24
CA GLU A 71 -7.44 10.61 -0.48
C GLU A 71 -6.40 9.96 -1.39
N GLY A 72 -6.31 8.61 -1.35
CA GLY A 72 -5.44 7.89 -2.25
C GLY A 72 -5.72 6.40 -2.32
N GLY A 73 -5.55 5.85 -3.52
CA GLY A 73 -5.82 4.46 -3.82
C GLY A 73 -7.31 4.09 -3.80
N ASN A 74 -7.66 3.03 -4.52
CA ASN A 74 -9.04 2.57 -4.66
C ASN A 74 -9.21 1.04 -4.63
N MET A 75 -8.12 0.29 -4.64
CA MET A 75 -8.13 -1.18 -4.65
C MET A 75 -7.13 -1.75 -3.65
N ARG A 76 -7.57 -2.65 -2.76
CA ARG A 76 -6.70 -3.27 -1.73
C ARG A 76 -5.50 -4.02 -2.30
N ASN A 77 -5.66 -4.67 -3.44
CA ASN A 77 -4.62 -5.50 -4.07
C ASN A 77 -3.77 -4.77 -5.11
N ALA A 78 -3.94 -3.45 -5.23
CA ALA A 78 -3.13 -2.61 -6.11
C ALA A 78 -2.26 -1.64 -5.32
N ILE A 79 -1.04 -1.42 -5.77
CA ILE A 79 -0.16 -0.35 -5.28
C ILE A 79 -0.75 0.98 -5.79
N PRO A 80 -1.05 1.95 -4.92
CA PRO A 80 -1.66 3.22 -5.32
C PRO A 80 -0.80 3.99 -6.31
N ARG A 81 -1.44 4.50 -7.38
CA ARG A 81 -0.78 5.26 -8.46
C ARG A 81 -0.89 6.76 -8.28
N GLU A 82 -1.86 7.19 -7.50
CA GLU A 82 -2.18 8.59 -7.27
C GLU A 82 -2.77 8.79 -5.88
N ALA A 83 -2.56 9.97 -5.34
CA ALA A 83 -3.17 10.44 -4.10
C ALA A 83 -3.25 11.98 -4.13
N CYS A 84 -4.19 12.55 -3.39
CA CYS A 84 -4.30 13.99 -3.22
C CYS A 84 -4.61 14.38 -1.78
N ALA A 85 -4.19 15.57 -1.39
CA ALA A 85 -4.50 16.20 -0.11
C ALA A 85 -4.93 17.64 -0.32
N VAL A 86 -5.91 18.09 0.46
CA VAL A 86 -6.29 19.50 0.54
C VAL A 86 -5.76 20.05 1.84
N LEU A 87 -4.94 21.10 1.74
CA LEU A 87 -4.34 21.80 2.85
C LEU A 87 -4.86 23.24 2.90
N VAL A 88 -4.98 23.78 4.10
CA VAL A 88 -5.45 25.13 4.39
C VAL A 88 -4.30 25.91 5.02
N PHE A 89 -4.07 27.14 4.55
CA PHE A 89 -2.96 28.00 4.92
C PHE A 89 -3.45 29.38 5.32
N ASN A 90 -2.72 30.07 6.15
CA ASN A 90 -2.81 31.54 6.16
C ASN A 90 -2.25 32.06 4.84
N PRO A 91 -2.84 33.11 4.24
CA PRO A 91 -2.37 33.63 2.95
C PRO A 91 -0.87 34.01 2.92
N GLU A 92 -0.36 34.54 4.03
CA GLU A 92 1.05 34.95 4.19
C GLU A 92 2.02 33.73 4.23
N ASP A 93 1.55 32.55 4.62
CA ASP A 93 2.37 31.33 4.72
C ASP A 93 2.48 30.58 3.38
N THR A 94 1.92 31.12 2.29
CA THR A 94 1.99 30.46 0.96
C THR A 94 3.16 30.94 0.10
N GLU A 95 3.96 31.89 0.58
CA GLU A 95 5.14 32.36 -0.16
C GLU A 95 6.16 31.20 -0.30
N GLY A 96 6.62 30.95 -1.53
CA GLY A 96 7.57 29.87 -1.83
C GLY A 96 6.96 28.46 -1.93
N LEU A 97 5.68 28.26 -1.60
CA LEU A 97 5.06 26.93 -1.58
C LEU A 97 5.09 26.25 -2.97
N GLU A 98 4.84 26.98 -4.05
CA GLU A 98 4.88 26.41 -5.40
C GLU A 98 6.30 25.97 -5.80
N GLU A 99 7.33 26.73 -5.42
CA GLU A 99 8.73 26.36 -5.65
C GLU A 99 9.12 25.14 -4.82
N TYR A 100 8.74 25.11 -3.55
CA TYR A 100 8.95 23.97 -2.66
C TYR A 100 8.37 22.68 -3.23
N ILE A 101 7.13 22.72 -3.75
CA ILE A 101 6.49 21.56 -4.38
C ILE A 101 7.23 21.12 -5.64
N LYS A 102 7.77 22.03 -6.45
CA LYS A 102 8.58 21.69 -7.64
C LYS A 102 9.92 21.04 -7.25
N GLU A 103 10.57 21.57 -6.22
CA GLU A 103 11.81 20.98 -5.70
C GLU A 103 11.55 19.57 -5.17
N TYR A 104 10.43 19.38 -4.46
CA TYR A 104 10.02 18.09 -3.95
C TYR A 104 9.68 17.09 -5.08
N GLU A 105 9.01 17.55 -6.14
CA GLU A 105 8.78 16.73 -7.35
C GLU A 105 10.11 16.25 -7.95
N ALA A 106 11.07 17.15 -8.10
CA ALA A 106 12.40 16.81 -8.63
C ALA A 106 13.13 15.81 -7.75
N GLN A 107 13.04 15.95 -6.42
CA GLN A 107 13.62 15.03 -5.46
C GLN A 107 13.00 13.63 -5.58
N ILE A 108 11.69 13.51 -5.56
CA ILE A 108 10.98 12.21 -5.69
C ILE A 108 11.33 11.56 -7.04
N ASN A 109 11.33 12.31 -8.14
CA ASN A 109 11.71 11.80 -9.45
C ASN A 109 13.16 11.28 -9.46
N ALA A 110 14.11 11.95 -8.79
CA ALA A 110 15.48 11.49 -8.69
C ALA A 110 15.60 10.19 -7.87
N GLU A 111 14.87 10.06 -6.77
CA GLU A 111 14.84 8.86 -5.92
C GLU A 111 14.28 7.64 -6.66
N TYR A 112 13.30 7.81 -7.50
CA TYR A 112 12.58 6.73 -8.19
C TYR A 112 12.96 6.58 -9.68
N ALA A 113 13.86 7.40 -10.21
CA ALA A 113 14.21 7.49 -11.64
C ALA A 113 14.42 6.16 -12.38
N PRO A 114 15.05 5.11 -11.81
CA PRO A 114 15.23 3.84 -12.52
C PRO A 114 13.93 3.04 -12.69
N ILE A 115 12.90 3.33 -11.90
CA ILE A 115 11.69 2.51 -11.79
C ILE A 115 10.46 3.27 -12.26
N GLU A 116 10.33 4.52 -11.84
CA GLU A 116 9.22 5.42 -12.18
C GLU A 116 9.72 6.48 -13.17
N SER A 117 8.94 6.80 -14.20
CA SER A 117 9.34 7.76 -15.25
C SER A 117 8.33 8.89 -15.48
N GLY A 118 7.29 8.97 -14.67
CA GLY A 118 6.19 9.88 -14.92
C GLY A 118 5.58 10.50 -13.68
N ILE A 119 6.31 10.54 -12.56
CA ILE A 119 5.79 11.10 -11.31
C ILE A 119 5.63 12.61 -11.50
N THR A 120 4.43 13.10 -11.17
CA THR A 120 4.12 14.53 -11.11
C THR A 120 3.55 14.87 -9.77
N LEU A 121 4.02 15.98 -9.21
CA LEU A 121 3.51 16.58 -7.98
C LEU A 121 3.04 17.99 -8.32
N THR A 122 1.74 18.24 -8.22
CA THR A 122 1.14 19.52 -8.55
C THR A 122 0.44 20.14 -7.36
N ILE A 123 0.40 21.46 -7.33
CA ILE A 123 -0.37 22.23 -6.35
C ILE A 123 -1.28 23.21 -7.08
N GLU A 124 -2.52 23.29 -6.68
CA GLU A 124 -3.51 24.19 -7.29
C GLU A 124 -4.41 24.83 -6.23
N PRO A 125 -4.85 26.07 -6.41
CA PRO A 125 -5.82 26.71 -5.54
C PRO A 125 -7.17 26.01 -5.68
N VAL A 126 -7.85 25.83 -4.54
CA VAL A 126 -9.21 25.28 -4.47
C VAL A 126 -10.07 26.15 -3.56
N GLU A 127 -11.40 25.97 -3.61
CA GLU A 127 -12.31 26.62 -2.68
C GLU A 127 -11.96 26.24 -1.23
N LEU A 128 -12.08 27.21 -0.32
CA LEU A 128 -11.85 26.95 1.10
C LEU A 128 -12.86 25.92 1.60
N PRO A 129 -12.40 24.77 2.12
CA PRO A 129 -13.30 23.75 2.66
C PRO A 129 -14.06 24.28 3.88
N ALA A 130 -15.26 23.77 4.10
CA ALA A 130 -16.08 24.14 5.24
C ALA A 130 -15.52 23.65 6.59
N ALA A 131 -14.65 22.65 6.54
CA ALA A 131 -14.07 22.02 7.73
C ALA A 131 -12.66 21.50 7.47
N ILE A 132 -11.90 21.37 8.56
CA ILE A 132 -10.53 20.84 8.62
C ILE A 132 -10.43 19.76 9.68
N VAL A 133 -9.40 18.95 9.56
CA VAL A 133 -9.02 17.93 10.54
C VAL A 133 -8.38 18.63 11.76
N PRO A 134 -8.81 18.34 13.01
CA PRO A 134 -8.14 18.91 14.19
C PRO A 134 -6.65 18.60 14.21
N ALA A 135 -5.82 19.52 14.67
CA ALA A 135 -4.35 19.42 14.61
C ALA A 135 -3.81 18.11 15.21
N GLU A 136 -4.29 17.71 16.40
CA GLU A 136 -3.86 16.47 17.03
C GLU A 136 -4.19 15.22 16.17
N ILE A 137 -5.37 15.21 15.55
CA ILE A 137 -5.78 14.11 14.65
C ILE A 137 -4.95 14.14 13.37
N GLN A 138 -4.74 15.30 12.79
CA GLN A 138 -3.88 15.51 11.62
C GLN A 138 -2.50 14.92 11.85
N ASP A 139 -1.83 15.31 12.95
CA ASP A 139 -0.47 14.87 13.28
C ASP A 139 -0.42 13.36 13.46
N ASN A 140 -1.39 12.80 14.20
CA ASN A 140 -1.49 11.36 14.41
C ASN A 140 -1.71 10.62 13.07
N MET A 141 -2.57 11.13 12.18
CA MET A 141 -2.85 10.49 10.89
C MET A 141 -1.64 10.55 9.96
N ILE A 142 -1.01 11.70 9.80
CA ILE A 142 0.17 11.83 8.94
C ILE A 142 1.32 10.98 9.49
N ASN A 143 1.59 11.04 10.79
CA ASN A 143 2.64 10.24 11.44
C ASN A 143 2.41 8.74 11.26
N VAL A 144 1.18 8.24 11.42
CA VAL A 144 0.92 6.80 11.24
C VAL A 144 1.05 6.37 9.78
N LEU A 145 0.66 7.21 8.81
CA LEU A 145 0.88 6.94 7.39
C LEU A 145 2.37 6.90 7.06
N MET A 146 3.19 7.75 7.69
CA MET A 146 4.65 7.73 7.56
C MET A 146 5.26 6.47 8.19
N ALA A 147 4.83 6.10 9.39
CA ALA A 147 5.43 5.04 10.19
C ALA A 147 5.00 3.62 9.80
N CYS A 148 3.76 3.43 9.31
CA CYS A 148 3.23 2.10 9.03
C CYS A 148 4.05 1.36 7.97
N GLN A 149 4.23 0.05 8.17
CA GLN A 149 4.92 -0.82 7.21
C GLN A 149 4.20 -0.84 5.86
N ASP A 150 4.95 -0.62 4.79
CA ASP A 150 4.51 -0.72 3.39
C ASP A 150 5.62 -1.36 2.54
N GLY A 151 5.25 -2.15 1.54
CA GLY A 151 6.21 -2.86 0.71
C GLY A 151 6.68 -4.19 1.31
N VAL A 152 7.85 -4.63 0.90
CA VAL A 152 8.47 -5.88 1.36
C VAL A 152 9.00 -5.73 2.77
N MET A 153 8.51 -6.59 3.68
CA MET A 153 9.04 -6.72 5.03
C MET A 153 10.14 -7.77 5.13
N ARG A 154 9.96 -8.91 4.43
CA ARG A 154 10.91 -10.02 4.46
C ARG A 154 10.89 -10.80 3.16
N MET A 155 12.09 -11.25 2.74
CA MET A 155 12.29 -12.20 1.63
C MET A 155 12.38 -13.62 2.15
N ILE A 156 12.10 -14.64 1.32
CA ILE A 156 12.34 -16.05 1.66
C ILE A 156 13.86 -16.31 1.56
N PRO A 157 14.54 -16.66 2.68
CA PRO A 157 16.00 -16.82 2.65
C PRO A 157 16.52 -17.94 1.72
N THR A 158 15.70 -18.96 1.49
CA THR A 158 16.08 -20.17 0.74
C THR A 158 15.65 -20.13 -0.73
N VAL A 159 14.87 -19.12 -1.14
CA VAL A 159 14.37 -18.97 -2.52
C VAL A 159 14.68 -17.56 -3.01
N PRO A 160 15.66 -17.39 -3.91
CA PRO A 160 16.03 -16.08 -4.43
C PRO A 160 14.83 -15.31 -5.00
N ASP A 161 14.85 -14.00 -4.87
CA ASP A 161 13.88 -13.04 -5.42
C ASP A 161 12.41 -13.29 -5.03
N THR A 162 12.18 -14.11 -4.00
CA THR A 162 10.83 -14.46 -3.54
C THR A 162 10.50 -13.73 -2.24
N VAL A 163 9.47 -12.91 -2.26
CA VAL A 163 8.96 -12.21 -1.06
C VAL A 163 8.32 -13.22 -0.12
N GLU A 164 8.63 -13.16 1.17
CA GLU A 164 7.92 -13.92 2.21
C GLU A 164 6.75 -13.11 2.75
N THR A 165 7.01 -11.89 3.21
CA THR A 165 6.06 -11.06 3.95
C THR A 165 6.07 -9.64 3.39
N SER A 166 4.90 -9.08 3.14
CA SER A 166 4.72 -7.72 2.64
C SER A 166 3.40 -7.12 3.08
N SER A 167 3.31 -5.81 3.05
CA SER A 167 2.06 -5.04 3.17
C SER A 167 1.93 -4.04 2.02
N ASN A 168 0.72 -3.58 1.79
CA ASN A 168 0.40 -2.54 0.84
C ASN A 168 -0.56 -1.54 1.50
N LEU A 169 -0.10 -0.31 1.71
CA LEU A 169 -0.94 0.81 2.14
C LEU A 169 -1.84 1.22 0.97
N ALA A 170 -2.97 0.54 0.86
CA ALA A 170 -3.75 0.48 -0.36
C ALA A 170 -4.71 1.66 -0.53
N ILE A 171 -5.43 2.01 0.53
CA ILE A 171 -6.46 3.06 0.49
C ILE A 171 -6.34 3.92 1.73
N VAL A 172 -6.35 5.22 1.54
CA VAL A 172 -6.39 6.22 2.62
C VAL A 172 -7.51 7.21 2.29
N ILE A 173 -8.38 7.46 3.25
CA ILE A 173 -9.45 8.46 3.16
C ILE A 173 -9.48 9.20 4.50
N ILE A 174 -9.22 10.49 4.51
CA ILE A 174 -9.30 11.37 5.68
C ILE A 174 -10.09 12.61 5.31
N GLY A 175 -11.06 12.98 6.10
CA GLY A 175 -11.95 14.12 5.91
C GLY A 175 -13.41 13.76 6.19
N GLY A 176 -14.28 14.74 6.30
CA GLY A 176 -15.69 14.52 6.60
C GLY A 176 -15.94 13.90 7.97
N GLY A 177 -15.09 14.22 8.97
CA GLY A 177 -15.20 13.69 10.33
C GLY A 177 -14.75 12.25 10.50
N LYS A 178 -14.10 11.66 9.49
CA LYS A 178 -13.65 10.26 9.51
C LYS A 178 -12.28 10.10 8.89
N ALA A 179 -11.46 9.23 9.48
CA ALA A 179 -10.26 8.67 8.85
C ALA A 179 -10.45 7.17 8.65
N GLU A 180 -10.11 6.67 7.46
CA GLU A 180 -10.14 5.25 7.12
C GLU A 180 -8.88 4.88 6.34
N VAL A 181 -8.17 3.84 6.82
CA VAL A 181 -6.98 3.30 6.17
C VAL A 181 -7.18 1.81 5.94
N ARG A 182 -6.92 1.36 4.72
CA ARG A 182 -7.03 -0.06 4.35
C ARG A 182 -5.69 -0.58 3.86
N ILE A 183 -5.22 -1.65 4.50
CA ILE A 183 -3.96 -2.32 4.19
C ILE A 183 -4.22 -3.76 3.82
N LEU A 184 -3.45 -4.25 2.87
CA LEU A 184 -3.40 -5.67 2.52
C LEU A 184 -2.05 -6.24 2.91
N ALA A 185 -2.03 -7.12 3.91
CA ALA A 185 -0.86 -7.88 4.32
C ALA A 185 -0.83 -9.27 3.64
N ARG A 186 0.35 -9.76 3.32
CA ARG A 186 0.60 -11.08 2.73
C ARG A 186 1.81 -11.73 3.37
N SER A 187 1.73 -13.04 3.65
CA SER A 187 2.90 -13.82 4.06
C SER A 187 2.74 -15.29 3.69
N SER A 188 3.85 -15.97 3.40
CA SER A 188 3.91 -17.43 3.30
C SER A 188 4.15 -18.09 4.65
N CYS A 189 4.54 -17.33 5.66
CA CYS A 189 4.77 -17.77 7.03
C CYS A 189 3.66 -17.26 7.95
N ASP A 190 2.98 -18.14 8.68
CA ASP A 190 1.84 -17.79 9.53
C ASP A 190 2.22 -16.84 10.66
N THR A 191 3.28 -17.17 11.37
CA THR A 191 3.75 -16.35 12.49
C THR A 191 4.22 -14.96 12.03
N MET A 192 4.80 -14.85 10.84
CA MET A 192 5.17 -13.55 10.26
C MET A 192 3.97 -12.76 9.77
N LYS A 193 2.91 -13.43 9.29
CA LYS A 193 1.65 -12.77 8.97
C LYS A 193 1.00 -12.17 10.22
N GLU A 194 0.96 -12.95 11.30
CA GLU A 194 0.43 -12.53 12.59
C GLU A 194 1.25 -11.37 13.15
N PHE A 195 2.58 -11.51 13.17
CA PHE A 195 3.46 -10.43 13.61
C PHE A 195 3.25 -9.13 12.80
N LEU A 196 3.13 -9.19 11.48
CA LEU A 196 2.87 -8.01 10.66
C LEU A 196 1.49 -7.41 10.97
N ALA A 197 0.46 -8.24 11.14
CA ALA A 197 -0.89 -7.78 11.50
C ALA A 197 -0.90 -7.10 12.89
N ASP A 198 -0.22 -7.69 13.88
CA ASP A 198 -0.10 -7.12 15.22
C ASP A 198 0.71 -5.82 15.21
N SER A 199 1.81 -5.77 14.47
CA SER A 199 2.63 -4.57 14.31
C SER A 199 1.85 -3.40 13.68
N LEU A 200 1.10 -3.67 12.61
CA LEU A 200 0.23 -2.67 11.99
C LEU A 200 -0.90 -2.27 12.94
N THR A 201 -1.51 -3.21 13.64
CA THR A 201 -2.55 -2.93 14.64
C THR A 201 -2.02 -2.01 15.74
N ALA A 202 -0.84 -2.29 16.27
CA ALA A 202 -0.19 -1.45 17.28
C ALA A 202 0.11 -0.05 16.74
N CYS A 203 0.61 0.05 15.50
CA CYS A 203 0.92 1.31 14.84
C CYS A 203 -0.33 2.21 14.73
N PHE A 204 -1.44 1.68 14.21
CA PHE A 204 -2.68 2.44 14.07
C PHE A 204 -3.38 2.70 15.40
N ALA A 205 -3.27 1.80 16.36
CA ALA A 205 -3.80 2.01 17.73
C ALA A 205 -3.10 3.17 18.44
N MET A 206 -1.79 3.36 18.25
CA MET A 206 -1.07 4.53 18.79
C MET A 206 -1.59 5.86 18.22
N ALA A 207 -2.14 5.85 17.00
CA ALA A 207 -2.82 7.00 16.41
C ALA A 207 -4.31 7.12 16.81
N GLY A 208 -4.78 6.34 17.77
CA GLY A 208 -6.16 6.36 18.27
C GLY A 208 -7.17 5.64 17.37
N MET A 209 -6.72 4.93 16.33
CA MET A 209 -7.61 4.26 15.39
C MET A 209 -8.08 2.89 15.91
N LYS A 210 -9.33 2.55 15.63
CA LYS A 210 -9.86 1.19 15.78
C LYS A 210 -9.44 0.35 14.58
N VAL A 211 -8.86 -0.83 14.86
CA VAL A 211 -8.40 -1.74 13.81
C VAL A 211 -9.26 -2.99 13.75
N GLU A 212 -9.68 -3.35 12.55
CA GLU A 212 -10.40 -4.58 12.26
C GLU A 212 -9.60 -5.43 11.25
N LEU A 213 -9.37 -6.69 11.62
CA LEU A 213 -8.74 -7.69 10.78
C LEU A 213 -9.80 -8.59 10.14
N SER A 214 -9.70 -8.81 8.83
CA SER A 214 -10.67 -9.62 8.08
C SER A 214 -10.02 -10.34 6.89
N GLY A 215 -10.78 -11.18 6.18
CA GLY A 215 -10.36 -11.75 4.89
C GLY A 215 -9.20 -12.72 4.94
N GLY A 216 -8.87 -13.26 6.12
CA GLY A 216 -7.80 -14.23 6.28
C GLY A 216 -8.17 -15.59 5.69
N TYR A 217 -7.33 -16.16 4.82
CA TYR A 217 -7.42 -17.56 4.38
C TYR A 217 -6.07 -18.25 4.52
N SER A 218 -6.13 -19.60 4.61
CA SER A 218 -4.95 -20.43 4.81
C SER A 218 -4.00 -20.35 3.61
N GLY A 219 -2.71 -20.29 3.89
CA GLY A 219 -1.67 -20.43 2.89
C GLY A 219 -1.55 -21.87 2.40
N TRP A 220 -0.82 -22.05 1.31
CA TRP A 220 -0.41 -23.34 0.80
C TRP A 220 1.11 -23.35 0.66
N GLN A 221 1.78 -24.14 1.50
CA GLN A 221 3.24 -24.21 1.45
C GLN A 221 3.68 -24.97 0.19
N PRO A 222 4.64 -24.42 -0.57
CA PRO A 222 5.21 -25.11 -1.71
C PRO A 222 5.86 -26.43 -1.26
N ASN A 223 5.52 -27.52 -1.95
CA ASN A 223 6.20 -28.80 -1.80
C ASN A 223 6.96 -29.11 -3.10
N VAL A 224 8.28 -28.96 -3.07
CA VAL A 224 9.14 -29.23 -4.24
C VAL A 224 9.27 -30.71 -4.55
N ASP A 225 8.98 -31.56 -3.57
CA ASP A 225 9.04 -33.03 -3.67
C ASP A 225 7.65 -33.66 -3.93
N SER A 226 6.67 -32.83 -4.32
CA SER A 226 5.31 -33.27 -4.62
C SER A 226 5.26 -34.27 -5.77
N PRO A 227 4.68 -35.46 -5.57
CA PRO A 227 4.50 -36.45 -6.63
C PRO A 227 3.74 -35.93 -7.84
N ILE A 228 2.67 -35.14 -7.63
CA ILE A 228 1.90 -34.56 -8.74
C ILE A 228 2.70 -33.53 -9.51
N LEU A 229 3.59 -32.76 -8.83
CA LEU A 229 4.49 -31.82 -9.51
C LEU A 229 5.44 -32.57 -10.45
N HIS A 230 6.05 -33.66 -9.98
CA HIS A 230 6.95 -34.47 -10.79
C HIS A 230 6.22 -35.08 -12.00
N ALA A 231 5.06 -35.67 -11.80
CA ALA A 231 4.25 -36.25 -12.88
C ALA A 231 3.86 -35.22 -13.93
N MET A 232 3.50 -33.99 -13.51
CA MET A 232 3.14 -32.90 -14.43
C MET A 232 4.34 -32.36 -15.20
N LYS A 233 5.52 -32.26 -14.57
CA LYS A 233 6.76 -31.88 -15.26
C LYS A 233 7.12 -32.87 -16.35
N GLU A 234 7.06 -34.16 -16.06
CA GLU A 234 7.31 -35.22 -17.04
C GLU A 234 6.31 -35.18 -18.20
N SER A 235 5.02 -35.05 -17.90
CA SER A 235 3.96 -34.96 -18.89
C SER A 235 4.17 -33.72 -19.80
N TYR A 236 4.47 -32.59 -19.24
CA TYR A 236 4.75 -31.33 -19.98
C TYR A 236 5.96 -31.51 -20.91
N LYS A 237 7.06 -32.05 -20.36
CA LYS A 237 8.29 -32.33 -21.13
C LYS A 237 8.04 -33.28 -22.31
N LYS A 238 7.23 -34.34 -22.07
CA LYS A 238 6.86 -35.29 -23.12
C LYS A 238 6.03 -34.63 -24.24
N GLN A 239 5.15 -33.69 -23.87
CA GLN A 239 4.23 -33.03 -24.82
C GLN A 239 4.88 -31.90 -25.57
N PHE A 240 5.71 -31.05 -24.91
CA PHE A 240 6.25 -29.82 -25.48
C PHE A 240 7.77 -29.86 -25.72
N GLY A 241 8.47 -30.92 -25.35
CA GLY A 241 9.92 -31.04 -25.53
C GLY A 241 10.78 -30.19 -24.62
N THR A 242 10.19 -29.39 -23.75
CA THR A 242 10.88 -28.48 -22.80
C THR A 242 10.36 -28.69 -21.39
N GLU A 243 11.16 -28.32 -20.39
CA GLU A 243 10.71 -28.35 -18.99
C GLU A 243 9.85 -27.11 -18.67
N PRO A 244 8.75 -27.27 -17.90
CA PRO A 244 7.96 -26.12 -17.44
C PRO A 244 8.73 -25.34 -16.36
N ALA A 245 8.54 -24.03 -16.33
CA ALA A 245 9.02 -23.22 -15.22
C ALA A 245 8.15 -23.45 -13.98
N VAL A 246 8.76 -23.94 -12.90
CA VAL A 246 8.12 -24.05 -11.58
C VAL A 246 8.38 -22.76 -10.84
N LYS A 247 7.31 -22.07 -10.39
CA LYS A 247 7.40 -20.78 -9.72
C LYS A 247 6.58 -20.79 -8.44
N VAL A 248 7.05 -20.05 -7.45
CA VAL A 248 6.29 -19.65 -6.28
C VAL A 248 5.80 -18.22 -6.53
N ILE A 249 4.52 -17.97 -6.33
CA ILE A 249 3.95 -16.62 -6.52
C ILE A 249 3.47 -16.05 -5.19
N HIS A 250 3.64 -14.74 -5.00
CA HIS A 250 3.16 -14.01 -3.82
C HIS A 250 1.68 -13.60 -3.97
N ALA A 251 0.83 -14.57 -4.27
CA ALA A 251 -0.61 -14.41 -4.46
C ALA A 251 -1.40 -15.59 -3.88
N GLY A 252 -2.67 -15.38 -3.58
CA GLY A 252 -3.59 -16.43 -3.13
C GLY A 252 -4.00 -17.33 -4.30
N LEU A 253 -4.06 -18.65 -4.06
CA LEU A 253 -4.59 -19.65 -5.00
C LEU A 253 -5.62 -20.54 -4.27
N GLU A 254 -6.52 -21.13 -5.02
CA GLU A 254 -7.57 -22.04 -4.53
C GLU A 254 -7.00 -23.22 -3.75
N CYS A 255 -5.80 -23.71 -4.12
CA CYS A 255 -5.10 -24.77 -3.42
C CYS A 255 -4.89 -24.49 -1.92
N GLY A 256 -4.76 -23.23 -1.51
CA GLY A 256 -4.68 -22.86 -0.09
C GLY A 256 -5.97 -23.11 0.67
N ILE A 257 -7.10 -22.82 0.05
CA ILE A 257 -8.43 -23.05 0.62
C ILE A 257 -8.72 -24.55 0.69
N ILE A 258 -8.46 -25.26 -0.41
CA ILE A 258 -8.68 -26.72 -0.51
C ILE A 258 -7.80 -27.45 0.49
N GLY A 259 -6.51 -27.11 0.58
CA GLY A 259 -5.57 -27.76 1.51
C GLY A 259 -5.88 -27.52 2.98
N ALA A 260 -6.56 -26.42 3.32
CA ALA A 260 -7.04 -26.18 4.68
C ALA A 260 -8.22 -27.11 5.06
N ILE A 261 -9.04 -27.50 4.07
CA ILE A 261 -10.20 -28.37 4.26
C ILE A 261 -9.78 -29.84 4.21
N ILE A 262 -8.80 -30.18 3.34
CA ILE A 262 -8.32 -31.54 3.12
C ILE A 262 -6.81 -31.58 3.40
N PRO A 263 -6.40 -31.73 4.67
CA PRO A 263 -4.98 -31.80 5.03
C PRO A 263 -4.25 -32.96 4.33
N GLY A 264 -3.04 -32.70 3.82
CA GLY A 264 -2.21 -33.70 3.17
C GLY A 264 -2.54 -33.95 1.70
N LEU A 265 -3.53 -33.30 1.13
CA LEU A 265 -3.81 -33.40 -0.31
C LEU A 265 -2.63 -32.79 -1.11
N ASP A 266 -2.04 -33.62 -1.98
CA ASP A 266 -0.99 -33.19 -2.90
C ASP A 266 -1.62 -32.42 -4.08
N MET A 267 -1.16 -31.19 -4.32
CA MET A 267 -1.79 -30.28 -5.27
C MET A 267 -0.74 -29.47 -6.04
N ILE A 268 -1.07 -29.08 -7.25
CA ILE A 268 -0.36 -28.07 -8.03
C ILE A 268 -1.36 -27.10 -8.65
N SER A 269 -0.90 -25.89 -8.93
CA SER A 269 -1.64 -24.92 -9.75
C SER A 269 -0.87 -24.68 -11.03
N PHE A 270 -1.56 -24.69 -12.16
CA PHE A 270 -0.98 -24.39 -13.47
C PHE A 270 -1.98 -23.63 -14.34
N GLY A 271 -1.47 -22.87 -15.29
CA GLY A 271 -2.30 -22.07 -16.19
C GLY A 271 -1.47 -21.40 -17.29
N PRO A 272 -2.11 -20.66 -18.21
CA PRO A 272 -1.41 -19.92 -19.24
C PRO A 272 -0.56 -18.80 -18.61
N THR A 273 0.46 -18.37 -19.37
CA THR A 273 1.25 -17.20 -18.98
C THR A 273 0.39 -15.95 -19.16
N LEU A 274 0.09 -15.29 -18.05
CA LEU A 274 -0.59 -13.99 -18.02
C LEU A 274 0.42 -12.88 -17.71
N ARG A 275 0.27 -11.72 -18.37
CA ARG A 275 1.07 -10.52 -18.11
C ARG A 275 0.11 -9.35 -17.83
N SER A 276 0.47 -8.51 -16.85
CA SER A 276 -0.29 -7.31 -16.47
C SER A 276 -1.79 -7.61 -16.25
N PRO A 277 -2.16 -8.42 -15.24
CA PRO A 277 -3.54 -8.86 -15.02
C PRO A 277 -4.47 -7.75 -14.52
N HIS A 278 -3.97 -6.54 -14.24
CA HIS A 278 -4.72 -5.35 -13.78
C HIS A 278 -4.40 -4.11 -14.60
#